data_efa60c3742ea236d31359abec1649230
#
_entry.id   efa60c3742ea236d31359abec1649230
#
_cell.length_a   1.000
_cell.length_b   1.000
_cell.length_c   1.000
_cell.angle_alpha   90.00
_cell.angle_beta   90.00
_cell.angle_gamma   90.00
#
_symmetry.space_group_name_H-M   'P 1'
#
loop_
_entity.id
_entity.type
_entity.pdbx_description
1 polymer ?
#
loop_
_entity_poly.entity_id
_entity_poly.type
_entity_poly.pdbx_seq_one_letter_code
_entity_poly.pdbx_strand_id
1 'polypeptide(L)'
;MGQGEGYQMAEAASQNDGFSAPVAPEQKATGYSWYVLSVLVVVYILNFIDRQILSILAVDIKADLGLTDSDLGFLGGAAFAVFYALFGIPLGRLADNWNRKKLLSIGLTLWSTMTALSGFAQTQLTLTLARMGVGVGEATASPTAYSLISDYFPKRQRATALAIYSSGLYIGGGVSLLIGAKIAQGWNQAWPGGGPLGLVGWQGAFLAVGIPGLLVALWVATLRE
;
A
#
# COMPACT_ATOMS: atom_id res chain seq x y z
N MET A 1 -15.71 72.31 -14.74
CA MET A 1 -14.39 72.08 -14.16
C MET A 1 -14.60 71.19 -12.94
N GLY A 2 -14.19 69.89 -12.96
CA GLY A 2 -14.41 69.00 -11.77
C GLY A 2 -14.38 67.52 -12.05
N GLN A 3 -14.05 67.05 -13.23
CA GLN A 3 -13.99 65.59 -13.52
C GLN A 3 -12.58 65.01 -13.77
N GLY A 4 -11.55 65.85 -13.79
CA GLY A 4 -10.16 65.41 -14.07
C GLY A 4 -9.37 64.94 -12.84
N GLU A 5 -9.72 65.42 -11.64
CA GLU A 5 -8.94 65.15 -10.43
C GLU A 5 -9.28 63.77 -9.79
N GLY A 6 -10.48 63.25 -10.01
CA GLY A 6 -10.88 61.93 -9.53
C GLY A 6 -10.21 60.73 -10.21
N TYR A 7 -9.84 60.89 -11.48
CA TYR A 7 -9.16 59.83 -12.22
C TYR A 7 -7.66 59.74 -11.89
N GLN A 8 -7.01 60.85 -11.60
CA GLN A 8 -5.57 60.86 -11.24
C GLN A 8 -5.31 60.28 -9.83
N MET A 9 -6.27 60.46 -8.88
CA MET A 9 -6.15 59.84 -7.55
C MET A 9 -6.40 58.32 -7.56
N ALA A 10 -7.26 57.83 -8.46
CA ALA A 10 -7.49 56.39 -8.62
C ALA A 10 -6.30 55.65 -9.25
N GLU A 11 -5.57 56.30 -10.15
CA GLU A 11 -4.38 55.76 -10.81
C GLU A 11 -3.14 55.75 -9.90
N ALA A 12 -3.00 56.73 -9.00
CA ALA A 12 -1.94 56.81 -8.00
C ALA A 12 -2.12 55.77 -6.87
N ALA A 13 -3.35 55.35 -6.56
CA ALA A 13 -3.63 54.30 -5.57
C ALA A 13 -3.35 52.89 -6.10
N SER A 14 -3.33 52.68 -7.43
CA SER A 14 -3.06 51.40 -8.08
C SER A 14 -1.56 51.06 -8.19
N GLN A 15 -0.66 52.00 -7.93
CA GLN A 15 0.79 51.79 -8.13
C GLN A 15 1.58 51.45 -6.86
N ASN A 16 0.94 51.29 -5.70
CA ASN A 16 1.68 51.15 -4.45
C ASN A 16 1.40 49.90 -3.65
N ASP A 17 1.11 48.76 -4.28
CA ASP A 17 1.06 47.48 -3.60
C ASP A 17 2.16 46.51 -4.05
N GLY A 18 3.38 47.03 -4.17
CA GLY A 18 4.60 46.23 -4.26
C GLY A 18 4.99 45.62 -2.91
N PHE A 19 4.02 45.27 -2.05
CA PHE A 19 4.29 44.47 -0.85
C PHE A 19 4.34 43.00 -1.24
N SER A 20 5.41 42.62 -1.92
CA SER A 20 5.81 41.22 -2.00
C SER A 20 6.14 40.77 -0.59
N ALA A 21 5.19 40.12 0.08
CA ALA A 21 5.48 39.47 1.33
C ALA A 21 6.76 38.61 1.15
N PRO A 22 7.69 38.61 2.11
CA PRO A 22 8.91 37.80 2.02
C PRO A 22 8.50 36.39 1.72
N VAL A 23 8.92 35.84 0.56
CA VAL A 23 8.71 34.44 0.23
C VAL A 23 9.44 33.65 1.32
N ALA A 24 8.68 33.03 2.21
CA ALA A 24 9.24 32.20 3.26
C ALA A 24 10.22 31.20 2.61
N PRO A 25 11.42 30.96 3.19
CA PRO A 25 12.42 30.09 2.61
C PRO A 25 11.78 28.73 2.32
N GLU A 26 11.88 28.32 1.07
CA GLU A 26 11.28 27.11 0.56
C GLU A 26 11.86 25.91 1.33
N GLN A 27 11.07 25.29 2.20
CA GLN A 27 11.48 24.11 2.94
C GLN A 27 11.77 22.98 1.93
N LYS A 28 12.99 22.48 1.95
CA LYS A 28 13.39 21.30 1.13
C LYS A 28 13.09 20.02 1.91
N ALA A 29 12.74 18.96 1.18
CA ALA A 29 12.64 17.63 1.79
C ALA A 29 13.98 17.27 2.44
N THR A 30 13.93 16.74 3.65
CA THR A 30 15.09 16.28 4.40
C THR A 30 15.54 14.89 3.94
N GLY A 31 16.75 14.46 4.28
CA GLY A 31 17.18 13.07 4.06
C GLY A 31 16.23 12.06 4.73
N TYR A 32 15.64 12.42 5.88
CA TYR A 32 14.64 11.60 6.55
C TYR A 32 13.34 11.46 5.75
N SER A 33 12.89 12.51 5.05
CA SER A 33 11.72 12.45 4.17
C SER A 33 11.90 11.39 3.07
N TRP A 34 13.09 11.33 2.46
CA TRP A 34 13.41 10.33 1.44
C TRP A 34 13.51 8.92 2.01
N TYR A 35 14.02 8.77 3.24
CA TYR A 35 14.01 7.50 3.95
C TYR A 35 12.58 7.01 4.20
N VAL A 36 11.68 7.86 4.70
CA VAL A 36 10.26 7.52 4.89
C VAL A 36 9.62 7.12 3.56
N LEU A 37 9.86 7.86 2.49
CA LEU A 37 9.37 7.51 1.15
C LEU A 37 9.85 6.13 0.71
N SER A 38 11.12 5.79 0.92
CA SER A 38 11.66 4.47 0.58
C SER A 38 10.95 3.35 1.33
N VAL A 39 10.67 3.55 2.63
CA VAL A 39 9.89 2.58 3.41
C VAL A 39 8.48 2.43 2.86
N LEU A 40 7.81 3.54 2.53
CA LEU A 40 6.46 3.51 1.94
C LEU A 40 6.44 2.82 0.57
N VAL A 41 7.47 2.99 -0.24
CA VAL A 41 7.62 2.26 -1.53
C VAL A 41 7.74 0.75 -1.28
N VAL A 42 8.54 0.32 -0.30
CA VAL A 42 8.64 -1.10 0.08
C VAL A 42 7.28 -1.65 0.53
N VAL A 43 6.55 -0.91 1.37
CA VAL A 43 5.19 -1.29 1.79
C VAL A 43 4.27 -1.44 0.58
N TYR A 44 4.36 -0.54 -0.40
CA TYR A 44 3.51 -0.58 -1.60
C TYR A 44 3.88 -1.73 -2.55
N ILE A 45 5.18 -2.05 -2.65
CA ILE A 45 5.65 -3.24 -3.37
C ILE A 45 5.06 -4.51 -2.75
N LEU A 46 5.15 -4.66 -1.41
CA LEU A 46 4.57 -5.81 -0.72
C LEU A 46 3.06 -5.91 -0.93
N ASN A 47 2.35 -4.79 -0.85
CA ASN A 47 0.91 -4.72 -1.11
C ASN A 47 0.54 -5.28 -2.50
N PHE A 48 1.33 -4.93 -3.53
CA PHE A 48 1.11 -5.44 -4.89
C PHE A 48 1.50 -6.90 -5.05
N ILE A 49 2.57 -7.36 -4.40
CA ILE A 49 2.93 -8.78 -4.39
C ILE A 49 1.79 -9.61 -3.80
N ASP A 50 1.21 -9.17 -2.67
CA ASP A 50 0.10 -9.82 -2.00
C ASP A 50 -1.16 -9.92 -2.87
N ARG A 51 -1.47 -8.90 -3.64
CA ARG A 51 -2.60 -8.91 -4.58
C ARG A 51 -2.40 -9.87 -5.73
N GLN A 52 -1.18 -9.95 -6.24
CA GLN A 52 -0.87 -10.75 -7.43
C GLN A 52 -0.64 -12.22 -7.12
N ILE A 53 -0.18 -12.56 -5.91
CA ILE A 53 0.22 -13.92 -5.58
C ILE A 53 -0.92 -14.93 -5.74
N LEU A 54 -2.15 -14.56 -5.38
CA LEU A 54 -3.32 -15.42 -5.56
C LEU A 54 -3.54 -15.78 -7.04
N SER A 55 -3.43 -14.79 -7.94
CA SER A 55 -3.60 -14.98 -9.37
C SER A 55 -2.48 -15.83 -9.98
N ILE A 56 -1.25 -15.65 -9.50
CA ILE A 56 -0.08 -16.41 -9.94
C ILE A 56 -0.19 -17.88 -9.54
N LEU A 57 -0.70 -18.15 -8.35
CA LEU A 57 -0.86 -19.48 -7.78
C LEU A 57 -2.25 -20.10 -8.03
N ALA A 58 -3.09 -19.44 -8.83
CA ALA A 58 -4.49 -19.83 -9.04
C ALA A 58 -4.65 -21.28 -9.52
N VAL A 59 -3.77 -21.75 -10.40
CA VAL A 59 -3.82 -23.13 -10.94
C VAL A 59 -3.55 -24.15 -9.83
N ASP A 60 -2.53 -23.92 -9.01
CA ASP A 60 -2.15 -24.82 -7.92
C ASP A 60 -3.24 -24.84 -6.83
N ILE A 61 -3.75 -23.67 -6.45
CA ILE A 61 -4.83 -23.51 -5.47
C ILE A 61 -6.11 -24.22 -5.95
N LYS A 62 -6.46 -24.03 -7.24
CA LYS A 62 -7.62 -24.66 -7.86
C LYS A 62 -7.53 -26.17 -7.80
N ALA A 63 -6.36 -26.72 -8.16
CA ALA A 63 -6.13 -28.16 -8.17
C ALA A 63 -6.17 -28.77 -6.77
N ASP A 64 -5.57 -28.08 -5.78
CA ASP A 64 -5.44 -28.59 -4.42
C ASP A 64 -6.76 -28.51 -3.61
N LEU A 65 -7.47 -27.39 -3.73
CA LEU A 65 -8.73 -27.15 -3.00
C LEU A 65 -9.99 -27.56 -3.80
N GLY A 66 -9.87 -28.06 -5.02
CA GLY A 66 -10.99 -28.47 -5.87
C GLY A 66 -11.90 -27.31 -6.28
N LEU A 67 -11.35 -26.11 -6.51
CA LEU A 67 -12.12 -24.90 -6.79
C LEU A 67 -12.51 -24.81 -8.27
N THR A 68 -13.59 -24.05 -8.52
CA THR A 68 -13.99 -23.62 -9.87
C THR A 68 -13.31 -22.29 -10.25
N ASP A 69 -13.37 -21.91 -11.53
CA ASP A 69 -12.89 -20.59 -11.97
C ASP A 69 -13.72 -19.45 -11.35
N SER A 70 -15.01 -19.69 -11.11
CA SER A 70 -15.89 -18.75 -10.40
C SER A 70 -15.43 -18.52 -8.95
N ASP A 71 -15.02 -19.59 -8.25
CA ASP A 71 -14.52 -19.49 -6.88
C ASP A 71 -13.23 -18.68 -6.81
N LEU A 72 -12.31 -18.91 -7.77
CA LEU A 72 -11.07 -18.14 -7.89
C LEU A 72 -11.35 -16.67 -8.21
N GLY A 73 -12.29 -16.38 -9.11
CA GLY A 73 -12.73 -15.04 -9.41
C GLY A 73 -13.32 -14.32 -8.18
N PHE A 74 -14.10 -15.05 -7.38
CA PHE A 74 -14.63 -14.55 -6.12
C PHE A 74 -13.51 -14.25 -5.10
N LEU A 75 -12.58 -15.17 -4.91
CA LEU A 75 -11.45 -15.05 -3.98
C LEU A 75 -10.51 -13.88 -4.33
N GLY A 76 -10.13 -13.77 -5.61
CA GLY A 76 -9.21 -12.74 -6.10
C GLY A 76 -9.87 -11.38 -6.29
N GLY A 77 -11.19 -11.36 -6.54
CA GLY A 77 -11.97 -10.15 -6.80
C GLY A 77 -12.85 -9.73 -5.64
N ALA A 78 -14.07 -10.29 -5.58
CA ALA A 78 -15.12 -9.79 -4.70
C ALA A 78 -14.80 -9.91 -3.21
N ALA A 79 -14.24 -11.04 -2.76
CA ALA A 79 -13.92 -11.26 -1.35
C ALA A 79 -12.93 -10.23 -0.80
N PHE A 80 -11.95 -9.85 -1.60
CA PHE A 80 -11.00 -8.79 -1.26
C PHE A 80 -11.59 -7.39 -1.45
N ALA A 81 -12.15 -7.10 -2.64
CA ALA A 81 -12.53 -5.75 -3.05
C ALA A 81 -13.67 -5.16 -2.20
N VAL A 82 -14.66 -5.98 -1.80
CA VAL A 82 -15.78 -5.53 -0.96
C VAL A 82 -15.27 -5.07 0.40
N PHE A 83 -14.41 -5.85 1.05
CA PHE A 83 -13.87 -5.50 2.37
C PHE A 83 -12.88 -4.34 2.28
N TYR A 84 -12.05 -4.31 1.25
CA TYR A 84 -11.17 -3.17 0.97
C TYR A 84 -11.96 -1.85 0.79
N ALA A 85 -13.03 -1.87 0.02
CA ALA A 85 -13.87 -0.68 -0.22
C ALA A 85 -14.68 -0.28 1.04
N LEU A 86 -15.30 -1.26 1.72
CA LEU A 86 -16.11 -1.02 2.92
C LEU A 86 -15.27 -0.39 4.04
N PHE A 87 -14.08 -0.90 4.28
CA PHE A 87 -13.18 -0.41 5.32
C PHE A 87 -12.33 0.79 4.86
N GLY A 88 -12.18 1.02 3.55
CA GLY A 88 -11.41 2.14 3.00
C GLY A 88 -11.90 3.50 3.48
N ILE A 89 -13.23 3.71 3.53
CA ILE A 89 -13.80 4.97 3.98
C ILE A 89 -13.56 5.23 5.49
N PRO A 90 -13.92 4.31 6.42
CA PRO A 90 -13.69 4.54 7.84
C PRO A 90 -12.20 4.60 8.20
N LEU A 91 -11.36 3.78 7.58
CA LEU A 91 -9.92 3.80 7.82
C LEU A 91 -9.23 5.03 7.20
N GLY A 92 -9.74 5.55 6.09
CA GLY A 92 -9.32 6.85 5.55
C GLY A 92 -9.60 7.99 6.53
N ARG A 93 -10.81 8.06 7.10
CA ARG A 93 -11.14 9.04 8.15
C ARG A 93 -10.27 8.86 9.41
N LEU A 94 -9.96 7.61 9.76
CA LEU A 94 -9.07 7.32 10.88
C LEU A 94 -7.64 7.80 10.60
N ALA A 95 -7.15 7.67 9.36
CA ALA A 95 -5.85 8.17 8.95
C ALA A 95 -5.72 9.70 9.07
N ASP A 96 -6.82 10.44 8.93
CA ASP A 96 -6.85 11.90 9.09
C ASP A 96 -6.78 12.35 10.56
N ASN A 97 -7.28 11.51 11.50
CA ASN A 97 -7.48 11.89 12.89
C ASN A 97 -6.60 11.13 13.88
N TRP A 98 -5.88 10.12 13.45
CA TRP A 98 -5.08 9.26 14.31
C TRP A 98 -3.63 9.20 13.85
N ASN A 99 -2.77 8.59 14.69
CA ASN A 99 -1.35 8.39 14.38
C ASN A 99 -1.18 7.48 13.15
N ARG A 100 -0.72 8.05 12.04
CA ARG A 100 -0.69 7.42 10.71
C ARG A 100 0.29 6.25 10.63
N LYS A 101 1.47 6.39 11.25
CA LYS A 101 2.44 5.28 11.30
C LYS A 101 1.90 4.08 12.08
N LYS A 102 1.18 4.32 13.20
CA LYS A 102 0.55 3.25 13.98
C LYS A 102 -0.54 2.58 13.15
N LEU A 103 -1.39 3.36 12.48
CA LEU A 103 -2.45 2.83 11.63
C LEU A 103 -1.87 1.99 10.49
N LEU A 104 -0.84 2.49 9.80
CA LEU A 104 -0.16 1.74 8.74
C LEU A 104 0.51 0.47 9.27
N SER A 105 1.20 0.53 10.41
CA SER A 105 1.85 -0.63 11.02
C SER A 105 0.84 -1.70 11.43
N ILE A 106 -0.28 -1.32 12.05
CA ILE A 106 -1.35 -2.25 12.44
C ILE A 106 -2.00 -2.86 11.20
N GLY A 107 -2.34 -2.05 10.18
CA GLY A 107 -2.89 -2.54 8.93
C GLY A 107 -1.93 -3.51 8.23
N LEU A 108 -0.64 -3.16 8.14
CA LEU A 108 0.39 -4.01 7.56
C LEU A 108 0.56 -5.32 8.35
N THR A 109 0.53 -5.27 9.69
CA THR A 109 0.54 -6.47 10.52
C THR A 109 -0.68 -7.35 10.24
N LEU A 110 -1.87 -6.75 10.17
CA LEU A 110 -3.11 -7.48 9.91
C LEU A 110 -3.06 -8.18 8.56
N TRP A 111 -2.80 -7.45 7.45
CA TRP A 111 -2.82 -8.08 6.13
C TRP A 111 -1.69 -9.11 5.97
N SER A 112 -0.47 -8.84 6.46
CA SER A 112 0.64 -9.80 6.39
C SER A 112 0.36 -11.07 7.20
N THR A 113 -0.29 -10.95 8.36
CA THR A 113 -0.75 -12.11 9.13
C THR A 113 -1.80 -12.89 8.36
N MET A 114 -2.78 -12.23 7.74
CA MET A 114 -3.82 -12.88 6.94
C MET A 114 -3.25 -13.53 5.68
N THR A 115 -2.25 -12.92 5.05
CA THR A 115 -1.50 -13.52 3.95
C THR A 115 -0.77 -14.79 4.40
N ALA A 116 -0.04 -14.73 5.51
CA ALA A 116 0.61 -15.93 6.06
C ALA A 116 -0.40 -17.01 6.44
N LEU A 117 -1.55 -16.65 7.03
CA LEU A 117 -2.65 -17.57 7.35
C LEU A 117 -3.29 -18.18 6.10
N SER A 118 -3.28 -17.48 4.95
CA SER A 118 -3.70 -18.05 3.67
C SER A 118 -2.87 -19.29 3.29
N GLY A 119 -1.59 -19.35 3.70
CA GLY A 119 -0.73 -20.50 3.53
C GLY A 119 -1.12 -21.74 4.37
N PHE A 120 -2.02 -21.59 5.33
CA PHE A 120 -2.57 -22.72 6.10
C PHE A 120 -4.01 -23.07 5.71
N ALA A 121 -4.54 -22.41 4.68
CA ALA A 121 -5.90 -22.68 4.23
C ALA A 121 -6.01 -24.10 3.63
N GLN A 122 -7.01 -24.85 4.07
CA GLN A 122 -7.34 -26.19 3.60
C GLN A 122 -8.71 -26.25 2.92
N THR A 123 -9.44 -25.16 2.92
CA THR A 123 -10.77 -25.04 2.33
C THR A 123 -10.94 -23.68 1.67
N GLN A 124 -11.88 -23.60 0.71
CA GLN A 124 -12.28 -22.32 0.11
C GLN A 124 -12.67 -21.29 1.17
N LEU A 125 -13.43 -21.69 2.19
CA LEU A 125 -13.91 -20.79 3.24
C LEU A 125 -12.75 -20.17 4.02
N THR A 126 -11.78 -20.97 4.47
CA THR A 126 -10.62 -20.47 5.23
C THR A 126 -9.78 -19.52 4.40
N LEU A 127 -9.57 -19.82 3.11
CA LEU A 127 -8.87 -18.93 2.19
C LEU A 127 -9.65 -17.62 1.97
N THR A 128 -10.98 -17.71 1.80
CA THR A 128 -11.86 -16.53 1.65
C THR A 128 -11.78 -15.62 2.85
N LEU A 129 -11.89 -16.15 4.07
CA LEU A 129 -11.81 -15.34 5.31
C LEU A 129 -10.45 -14.66 5.45
N ALA A 130 -9.38 -15.35 5.12
CA ALA A 130 -8.04 -14.76 5.09
C ALA A 130 -7.94 -13.62 4.07
N ARG A 131 -8.48 -13.79 2.85
CA ARG A 131 -8.49 -12.73 1.81
C ARG A 131 -9.34 -11.52 2.19
N MET A 132 -10.47 -11.72 2.89
CA MET A 132 -11.25 -10.62 3.47
C MET A 132 -10.41 -9.82 4.48
N GLY A 133 -9.69 -10.52 5.37
CA GLY A 133 -8.79 -9.89 6.34
C GLY A 133 -7.64 -9.12 5.69
N VAL A 134 -7.07 -9.64 4.59
CA VAL A 134 -6.09 -8.90 3.77
C VAL A 134 -6.71 -7.61 3.25
N GLY A 135 -7.93 -7.65 2.67
CA GLY A 135 -8.62 -6.45 2.17
C GLY A 135 -8.82 -5.37 3.22
N VAL A 136 -9.21 -5.77 4.44
CA VAL A 136 -9.34 -4.83 5.58
C VAL A 136 -8.00 -4.19 5.93
N GLY A 137 -6.94 -4.98 6.08
CA GLY A 137 -5.61 -4.48 6.43
C GLY A 137 -5.04 -3.53 5.37
N GLU A 138 -5.11 -3.91 4.12
CA GLU A 138 -4.60 -3.12 2.99
C GLU A 138 -5.33 -1.79 2.78
N ALA A 139 -6.59 -1.69 3.21
CA ALA A 139 -7.36 -0.45 3.12
C ALA A 139 -6.74 0.71 3.92
N THR A 140 -5.84 0.43 4.86
CA THR A 140 -5.09 1.47 5.60
C THR A 140 -3.95 2.07 4.79
N ALA A 141 -3.38 1.34 3.82
CA ALA A 141 -2.09 1.66 3.22
C ALA A 141 -2.09 2.96 2.42
N SER A 142 -2.98 3.11 1.45
CA SER A 142 -3.01 4.27 0.56
C SER A 142 -3.33 5.58 1.29
N PRO A 143 -4.39 5.69 2.13
CA PRO A 143 -4.69 6.95 2.80
C PRO A 143 -3.57 7.37 3.76
N THR A 144 -2.97 6.44 4.50
CA THR A 144 -1.85 6.76 5.41
C THR A 144 -0.59 7.16 4.66
N ALA A 145 -0.25 6.47 3.56
CA ALA A 145 0.92 6.80 2.76
C ALA A 145 0.80 8.18 2.11
N TYR A 146 -0.34 8.51 1.51
CA TYR A 146 -0.56 9.82 0.89
C TYR A 146 -0.51 10.94 1.93
N SER A 147 -1.09 10.73 3.10
CA SER A 147 -1.05 11.69 4.20
C SER A 147 0.39 11.91 4.70
N LEU A 148 1.16 10.84 4.94
CA LEU A 148 2.56 10.93 5.33
C LEU A 148 3.42 11.65 4.27
N ILE A 149 3.28 11.32 2.99
CA ILE A 149 4.02 11.97 1.90
C ILE A 149 3.69 13.48 1.87
N SER A 150 2.42 13.85 2.10
CA SER A 150 2.02 15.25 2.13
C SER A 150 2.65 16.05 3.26
N ASP A 151 2.95 15.41 4.38
CA ASP A 151 3.59 16.07 5.52
C ASP A 151 5.11 16.14 5.39
N TYR A 152 5.72 15.07 4.87
CA TYR A 152 7.18 14.99 4.73
C TYR A 152 7.75 15.76 3.53
N PHE A 153 6.90 16.08 2.53
CA PHE A 153 7.36 16.73 1.31
C PHE A 153 6.69 18.10 1.10
N PRO A 154 7.47 19.15 0.77
CA PRO A 154 6.93 20.46 0.40
C PRO A 154 6.10 20.35 -0.89
N LYS A 155 5.14 21.26 -1.09
CA LYS A 155 4.18 21.22 -2.21
C LYS A 155 4.84 20.98 -3.58
N ARG A 156 6.00 21.60 -3.84
CA ARG A 156 6.73 21.47 -5.11
C ARG A 156 7.27 20.06 -5.37
N GLN A 157 7.61 19.29 -4.31
CA GLN A 157 8.21 17.97 -4.42
C GLN A 157 7.20 16.82 -4.21
N ARG A 158 5.96 17.12 -3.79
CA ARG A 158 4.93 16.10 -3.54
C ARG A 158 4.61 15.26 -4.75
N ALA A 159 4.46 15.88 -5.93
CA ALA A 159 4.17 15.16 -7.17
C ALA A 159 5.28 14.14 -7.50
N THR A 160 6.54 14.52 -7.35
CA THR A 160 7.69 13.62 -7.54
C THR A 160 7.69 12.50 -6.51
N ALA A 161 7.45 12.80 -5.23
CA ALA A 161 7.38 11.79 -4.18
C ALA A 161 6.24 10.79 -4.41
N LEU A 162 5.06 11.28 -4.83
CA LEU A 162 3.92 10.42 -5.19
C LEU A 162 4.21 9.56 -6.42
N ALA A 163 4.90 10.10 -7.44
CA ALA A 163 5.30 9.33 -8.61
C ALA A 163 6.27 8.20 -8.24
N ILE A 164 7.26 8.48 -7.37
CA ILE A 164 8.19 7.47 -6.84
C ILE A 164 7.42 6.43 -6.01
N TYR A 165 6.52 6.84 -5.12
CA TYR A 165 5.66 5.92 -4.38
C TYR A 165 4.87 5.00 -5.32
N SER A 166 4.24 5.58 -6.35
CA SER A 166 3.42 4.85 -7.32
C SER A 166 4.22 3.88 -8.19
N SER A 167 5.55 4.08 -8.35
CA SER A 167 6.41 3.11 -9.04
C SER A 167 6.45 1.74 -8.36
N GLY A 168 6.17 1.69 -7.05
CA GLY A 168 6.04 0.46 -6.29
C GLY A 168 5.01 -0.52 -6.85
N LEU A 169 3.96 -0.01 -7.51
CA LEU A 169 2.96 -0.81 -8.23
C LEU A 169 3.60 -1.66 -9.34
N TYR A 170 4.39 -1.04 -10.21
CA TYR A 170 5.03 -1.71 -11.34
C TYR A 170 6.14 -2.65 -10.88
N ILE A 171 6.93 -2.22 -9.90
CA ILE A 171 7.99 -3.03 -9.30
C ILE A 171 7.36 -4.25 -8.60
N GLY A 172 6.34 -4.05 -7.76
CA GLY A 172 5.64 -5.11 -7.07
C GLY A 172 4.96 -6.11 -8.01
N GLY A 173 4.30 -5.61 -9.07
CA GLY A 173 3.71 -6.43 -10.11
C GLY A 173 4.74 -7.30 -10.84
N GLY A 174 5.87 -6.71 -11.27
CA GLY A 174 6.95 -7.45 -11.93
C GLY A 174 7.65 -8.46 -11.02
N VAL A 175 7.94 -8.06 -9.77
CA VAL A 175 8.59 -8.92 -8.77
C VAL A 175 7.68 -10.10 -8.39
N SER A 176 6.38 -9.88 -8.26
CA SER A 176 5.41 -10.94 -7.89
C SER A 176 5.41 -12.10 -8.88
N LEU A 177 5.47 -11.79 -10.19
CA LEU A 177 5.52 -12.82 -11.26
C LEU A 177 6.76 -13.71 -11.14
N LEU A 178 7.90 -13.11 -10.76
CA LEU A 178 9.15 -13.86 -10.61
C LEU A 178 9.21 -14.66 -9.31
N ILE A 179 8.75 -14.09 -8.22
CA ILE A 179 8.90 -14.67 -6.87
C ILE A 179 7.84 -15.73 -6.62
N GLY A 180 6.56 -15.46 -6.87
CA GLY A 180 5.46 -16.35 -6.53
C GLY A 180 5.62 -17.76 -7.15
N ALA A 181 5.79 -17.81 -8.47
CA ALA A 181 5.96 -19.08 -9.18
C ALA A 181 7.25 -19.81 -8.79
N LYS A 182 8.38 -19.06 -8.66
CA LYS A 182 9.67 -19.67 -8.28
C LYS A 182 9.67 -20.26 -6.88
N ILE A 183 9.03 -19.58 -5.91
CA ILE A 183 8.93 -20.11 -4.55
C ILE A 183 8.08 -21.38 -4.53
N ALA A 184 6.91 -21.39 -5.18
CA ALA A 184 6.04 -22.56 -5.22
C ALA A 184 6.72 -23.75 -5.92
N GLN A 185 7.36 -23.50 -7.06
CA GLN A 185 8.12 -24.55 -7.77
C GLN A 185 9.31 -25.07 -6.97
N GLY A 186 10.12 -24.17 -6.39
CA GLY A 186 11.25 -24.55 -5.55
C GLY A 186 10.83 -25.33 -4.31
N TRP A 187 9.70 -24.98 -3.72
CA TRP A 187 9.10 -25.72 -2.61
C TRP A 187 8.75 -27.13 -3.03
N ASN A 188 7.99 -27.30 -4.11
CA ASN A 188 7.55 -28.59 -4.60
C ASN A 188 8.73 -29.48 -5.08
N GLN A 189 9.81 -28.88 -5.58
CA GLN A 189 11.03 -29.60 -5.93
C GLN A 189 11.82 -30.05 -4.70
N ALA A 190 11.89 -29.21 -3.66
CA ALA A 190 12.59 -29.56 -2.43
C ALA A 190 11.82 -30.61 -1.61
N TRP A 191 10.49 -30.57 -1.68
CA TRP A 191 9.62 -31.49 -0.93
C TRP A 191 8.49 -32.08 -1.81
N PRO A 192 8.78 -33.06 -2.66
CA PRO A 192 7.79 -33.63 -3.59
C PRO A 192 6.58 -34.32 -2.93
N GLY A 193 6.68 -34.67 -1.65
CA GLY A 193 5.63 -35.32 -0.86
C GLY A 193 4.95 -34.39 0.18
N GLY A 194 5.17 -33.10 0.08
CA GLY A 194 4.75 -32.11 1.08
C GLY A 194 5.91 -31.65 1.94
N GLY A 195 5.99 -30.34 2.16
CA GLY A 195 7.06 -29.69 2.90
C GLY A 195 6.86 -29.72 4.41
N PRO A 196 7.62 -28.87 5.16
CA PRO A 196 7.40 -28.69 6.58
C PRO A 196 5.93 -28.42 6.90
N LEU A 197 5.41 -29.05 7.95
CA LEU A 197 3.99 -28.99 8.35
C LEU A 197 3.01 -29.60 7.33
N GLY A 198 3.47 -30.38 6.34
CA GLY A 198 2.63 -30.95 5.27
C GLY A 198 2.19 -29.92 4.21
N LEU A 199 2.82 -28.74 4.18
CA LEU A 199 2.43 -27.65 3.27
C LEU A 199 2.91 -27.92 1.84
N VAL A 200 2.08 -27.56 0.87
CA VAL A 200 2.41 -27.60 -0.57
C VAL A 200 2.95 -26.26 -1.07
N GLY A 201 3.45 -26.18 -2.28
CA GLY A 201 4.19 -25.04 -2.81
C GLY A 201 3.46 -23.71 -2.77
N TRP A 202 2.16 -23.68 -3.10
CA TRP A 202 1.37 -22.44 -3.05
C TRP A 202 1.20 -21.92 -1.61
N GLN A 203 1.06 -22.85 -0.65
CA GLN A 203 0.98 -22.52 0.78
C GLN A 203 2.29 -21.93 1.30
N GLY A 204 3.43 -22.56 0.91
CA GLY A 204 4.75 -22.04 1.19
C GLY A 204 5.00 -20.65 0.60
N ALA A 205 4.47 -20.37 -0.59
CA ALA A 205 4.59 -19.07 -1.22
C ALA A 205 3.83 -17.96 -0.44
N PHE A 206 2.65 -18.24 0.08
CA PHE A 206 1.93 -17.31 0.95
C PHE A 206 2.69 -17.00 2.24
N LEU A 207 3.32 -17.99 2.86
CA LEU A 207 4.17 -17.77 4.04
C LEU A 207 5.39 -16.91 3.70
N ALA A 208 6.04 -17.20 2.57
CA ALA A 208 7.22 -16.47 2.12
C ALA A 208 6.93 -15.00 1.78
N VAL A 209 5.69 -14.64 1.48
CA VAL A 209 5.25 -13.25 1.26
C VAL A 209 4.75 -12.62 2.56
N GLY A 210 3.95 -13.32 3.35
CA GLY A 210 3.35 -12.78 4.57
C GLY A 210 4.38 -12.52 5.68
N ILE A 211 5.32 -13.43 5.91
CA ILE A 211 6.30 -13.30 7.00
C ILE A 211 7.20 -12.05 6.84
N PRO A 212 7.80 -11.76 5.68
CA PRO A 212 8.56 -10.52 5.48
C PRO A 212 7.72 -9.25 5.71
N GLY A 213 6.43 -9.29 5.38
CA GLY A 213 5.53 -8.18 5.65
C GLY A 213 5.42 -7.83 7.14
N LEU A 214 5.45 -8.82 8.02
CA LEU A 214 5.47 -8.59 9.48
C LEU A 214 6.76 -7.88 9.93
N LEU A 215 7.90 -8.20 9.31
CA LEU A 215 9.15 -7.50 9.60
C LEU A 215 9.10 -6.03 9.14
N VAL A 216 8.50 -5.79 7.96
CA VAL A 216 8.30 -4.42 7.46
C VAL A 216 7.29 -3.67 8.33
N ALA A 217 6.28 -4.32 8.91
CA ALA A 217 5.36 -3.69 9.87
C ALA A 217 6.08 -3.17 11.13
N LEU A 218 7.02 -3.96 11.66
CA LEU A 218 7.89 -3.53 12.75
C LEU A 218 8.78 -2.36 12.32
N TRP A 219 9.31 -2.40 11.11
CA TRP A 219 10.11 -1.30 10.56
C TRP A 219 9.30 -0.02 10.44
N VAL A 220 8.08 -0.06 9.90
CA VAL A 220 7.15 1.08 9.84
C VAL A 220 6.86 1.66 11.22
N ALA A 221 6.71 0.81 12.25
CA ALA A 221 6.47 1.26 13.62
C ALA A 221 7.61 2.13 14.18
N THR A 222 8.84 2.01 13.66
CA THR A 222 10.00 2.82 14.08
C THR A 222 10.05 4.20 13.45
N LEU A 223 9.23 4.50 12.44
CA LEU A 223 9.20 5.82 11.79
C LEU A 223 8.81 6.90 12.80
N ARG A 224 9.30 8.13 12.58
CA ARG A 224 8.87 9.32 13.34
C ARG A 224 7.60 9.87 12.69
N GLU A 225 6.77 10.51 13.49
CA GLU A 225 5.57 11.23 13.04
C GLU A 225 5.61 12.64 13.60
#